data_e05c9d9f91bb365ea848a5f569376a05
#
_entry.id   e05c9d9f91bb365ea848a5f569376a05
#
_cell.length_a   1.000
_cell.length_b   1.000
_cell.length_c   1.000
_cell.angle_alpha   90.00
_cell.angle_beta   90.00
_cell.angle_gamma   90.00
#
_symmetry.space_group_name_H-M   'P 1'
#
loop_
_entity.id
_entity.type
_entity.pdbx_description
1 polymer ?
#
loop_
_entity_poly.entity_id
_entity_poly.type
_entity_poly.pdbx_seq_one_letter_code
_entity_poly.pdbx_strand_id
1 'polypeptide(L)'
;MKKSIGFSVAAIILTTLYGMLCVGIFTNTGLVYNLYGVVIQDWHADAPVYISLYVQTFLNAALVLLFAVGALLGNSGSENNTKELILLVFAVIFQCLLPVCNTLGGSYETVVIARRYGAASLAAYSAMKNLLGLAGILLTIANAMALLQIGINYGRKKKNQ
;
A
#
# COMPACT_ATOMS: atom_id res chain seq x y z
N MET A 1 -19.95 23.24 -13.35
CA MET A 1 -19.96 22.09 -12.41
C MET A 1 -18.73 22.16 -11.51
N LYS A 2 -18.90 22.14 -10.17
CA LYS A 2 -17.76 22.08 -9.24
C LYS A 2 -16.95 20.81 -9.52
N LYS A 3 -15.64 20.96 -9.76
CA LYS A 3 -14.71 19.84 -9.92
C LYS A 3 -14.58 19.15 -8.58
N SER A 4 -15.10 17.94 -8.45
CA SER A 4 -14.92 17.15 -7.22
C SER A 4 -13.50 16.57 -7.20
N ILE A 5 -12.72 16.92 -6.20
CA ILE A 5 -11.36 16.41 -5.95
C ILE A 5 -11.31 15.60 -4.64
N GLY A 6 -12.47 15.45 -4.00
CA GLY A 6 -12.56 14.92 -2.64
C GLY A 6 -11.97 13.53 -2.49
N PHE A 7 -12.20 12.64 -3.45
CA PHE A 7 -11.68 11.28 -3.39
C PHE A 7 -10.15 11.22 -3.52
N SER A 8 -9.53 12.06 -4.37
CA SER A 8 -8.06 12.14 -4.44
C SER A 8 -7.45 12.66 -3.15
N VAL A 9 -8.03 13.72 -2.58
CA VAL A 9 -7.56 14.28 -1.31
C VAL A 9 -7.70 13.26 -0.18
N ALA A 10 -8.84 12.59 -0.08
CA ALA A 10 -9.05 11.53 0.91
C ALA A 10 -8.05 10.37 0.72
N ALA A 11 -7.79 9.95 -0.52
CA ALA A 11 -6.80 8.91 -0.81
C ALA A 11 -5.39 9.32 -0.37
N ILE A 12 -4.98 10.57 -0.62
CA ILE A 12 -3.67 11.08 -0.17
C ILE A 12 -3.58 11.08 1.35
N ILE A 13 -4.61 11.56 2.05
CA ILE A 13 -4.65 11.58 3.52
C ILE A 13 -4.54 10.16 4.08
N LEU A 14 -5.35 9.23 3.58
CA LEU A 14 -5.34 7.84 4.05
C LEU A 14 -4.01 7.14 3.77
N THR A 15 -3.38 7.40 2.61
CA THR A 15 -2.07 6.84 2.28
C THR A 15 -0.99 7.41 3.21
N THR A 16 -1.06 8.69 3.56
CA THR A 16 -0.14 9.33 4.50
C THR A 16 -0.31 8.74 5.91
N LEU A 17 -1.56 8.58 6.38
CA LEU A 17 -1.86 7.93 7.66
C LEU A 17 -1.36 6.48 7.69
N TYR A 18 -1.56 5.72 6.61
CA TYR A 18 -0.99 4.39 6.47
C TYR A 18 0.53 4.40 6.62
N GLY A 19 1.22 5.30 5.93
CA GLY A 19 2.68 5.43 6.02
C GLY A 19 3.16 5.74 7.45
N MET A 20 2.48 6.65 8.15
CA MET A 20 2.78 7.00 9.55
C MET A 20 2.57 5.80 10.48
N LEU A 21 1.47 5.05 10.31
CA LEU A 21 1.23 3.84 11.09
C LEU A 21 2.29 2.77 10.83
N CYS A 22 2.70 2.56 9.59
CA CYS A 22 3.74 1.60 9.25
C CYS A 22 5.09 2.00 9.88
N VAL A 23 5.47 3.26 9.82
CA VAL A 23 6.66 3.75 10.53
C VAL A 23 6.54 3.48 12.04
N GLY A 24 5.39 3.77 12.65
CA GLY A 24 5.13 3.49 14.06
C GLY A 24 5.26 2.00 14.40
N ILE A 25 4.73 1.12 13.55
CA ILE A 25 4.85 -0.35 13.72
C ILE A 25 6.31 -0.79 13.63
N PHE A 26 7.05 -0.30 12.64
CA PHE A 26 8.46 -0.66 12.45
C PHE A 26 9.39 -0.12 13.55
N THR A 27 9.06 0.99 14.17
CA THR A 27 9.90 1.61 15.21
C THR A 27 9.51 1.19 16.63
N ASN A 28 8.31 0.63 16.84
CA ASN A 28 7.81 0.25 18.15
C ASN A 28 7.70 -1.29 18.30
N THR A 29 8.83 -1.92 18.62
CA THR A 29 8.89 -3.38 18.84
C THR A 29 8.06 -3.83 20.06
N GLY A 30 7.85 -2.96 21.04
CA GLY A 30 6.99 -3.22 22.21
C GLY A 30 5.52 -3.43 21.81
N LEU A 31 5.05 -2.84 20.73
CA LEU A 31 3.71 -3.07 20.21
C LEU A 31 3.52 -4.52 19.76
N VAL A 32 4.52 -5.08 19.06
CA VAL A 32 4.50 -6.47 18.60
C VAL A 32 4.48 -7.42 19.80
N TYR A 33 5.30 -7.15 20.82
CA TYR A 33 5.32 -7.95 22.05
C TYR A 33 3.96 -7.91 22.75
N ASN A 34 3.38 -6.74 22.94
CA ASN A 34 2.11 -6.60 23.66
C ASN A 34 0.93 -7.29 22.96
N LEU A 35 0.92 -7.29 21.63
CA LEU A 35 -0.17 -7.86 20.86
C LEU A 35 0.00 -9.36 20.55
N TYR A 36 1.22 -9.83 20.37
CA TYR A 36 1.49 -11.18 19.89
C TYR A 36 2.37 -12.00 20.83
N GLY A 37 2.88 -11.43 21.93
CA GLY A 37 3.78 -12.11 22.85
C GLY A 37 5.15 -12.45 22.26
N VAL A 38 5.51 -11.86 21.13
CA VAL A 38 6.75 -12.16 20.42
C VAL A 38 7.78 -11.07 20.68
N VAL A 39 8.94 -11.48 21.19
CA VAL A 39 10.07 -10.57 21.43
C VAL A 39 10.89 -10.44 20.15
N ILE A 40 11.05 -9.22 19.66
CA ILE A 40 12.04 -8.89 18.64
C ILE A 40 13.31 -8.52 19.37
N GLN A 41 14.22 -9.51 19.52
CA GLN A 41 15.37 -9.41 20.42
C GLN A 41 16.46 -8.46 19.89
N ASP A 42 16.67 -8.43 18.59
CA ASP A 42 17.71 -7.59 17.99
C ASP A 42 17.24 -7.07 16.62
N TRP A 43 16.70 -5.85 16.65
CA TRP A 43 16.19 -5.20 15.46
C TRP A 43 17.25 -5.02 14.36
N HIS A 44 18.52 -4.86 14.73
CA HIS A 44 19.61 -4.71 13.77
C HIS A 44 20.05 -6.05 13.18
N ALA A 45 20.12 -7.10 13.99
CA ALA A 45 20.45 -8.44 13.53
C ALA A 45 19.35 -9.04 12.66
N ASP A 46 18.08 -8.72 12.96
CA ASP A 46 16.91 -9.20 12.23
C ASP A 46 16.53 -8.34 11.03
N ALA A 47 17.21 -7.20 10.80
CA ALA A 47 16.90 -6.29 9.71
C ALA A 47 16.77 -6.97 8.33
N PRO A 48 17.63 -7.94 7.94
CA PRO A 48 17.48 -8.64 6.67
C PRO A 48 16.16 -9.41 6.52
N VAL A 49 15.58 -9.87 7.64
CA VAL A 49 14.29 -10.58 7.65
C VAL A 49 13.14 -9.65 7.26
N TYR A 50 13.26 -8.38 7.62
CA TYR A 50 12.20 -7.39 7.41
C TYR A 50 12.36 -6.53 6.17
N ILE A 51 13.48 -6.60 5.45
CA ILE A 51 13.74 -5.77 4.26
C ILE A 51 12.61 -5.91 3.23
N SER A 52 12.13 -7.14 3.00
CA SER A 52 11.04 -7.38 2.05
C SER A 52 9.75 -6.70 2.49
N LEU A 53 9.42 -6.73 3.78
CA LEU A 53 8.26 -6.05 4.34
C LEU A 53 8.37 -4.54 4.20
N TYR A 54 9.56 -3.95 4.45
CA TYR A 54 9.80 -2.53 4.25
C TYR A 54 9.57 -2.13 2.79
N VAL A 55 10.26 -2.81 1.88
CA VAL A 55 10.18 -2.50 0.45
C VAL A 55 8.74 -2.62 -0.05
N GLN A 56 8.05 -3.71 0.28
CA GLN A 56 6.67 -3.94 -0.13
C GLN A 56 5.73 -2.87 0.42
N THR A 57 5.84 -2.55 1.71
CA THR A 57 4.99 -1.57 2.39
C THR A 57 5.10 -0.18 1.76
N PHE A 58 6.33 0.32 1.61
CA PHE A 58 6.54 1.67 1.08
C PHE A 58 6.35 1.76 -0.42
N LEU A 59 6.67 0.70 -1.18
CA LEU A 59 6.39 0.66 -2.62
C LEU A 59 4.88 0.72 -2.88
N ASN A 60 4.09 -0.06 -2.15
CA ASN A 60 2.64 -0.06 -2.28
C ASN A 60 2.03 1.31 -1.94
N ALA A 61 2.50 1.94 -0.86
CA ALA A 61 2.09 3.29 -0.49
C ALA A 61 2.45 4.32 -1.57
N ALA A 62 3.65 4.25 -2.12
CA ALA A 62 4.12 5.14 -3.18
C ALA A 62 3.27 5.00 -4.45
N LEU A 63 2.91 3.78 -4.83
CA LEU A 63 2.06 3.53 -6.00
C LEU A 63 0.64 4.07 -5.82
N VAL A 64 0.02 3.84 -4.66
CA VAL A 64 -1.31 4.41 -4.37
C VAL A 64 -1.27 5.93 -4.34
N LEU A 65 -0.21 6.52 -3.76
CA LEU A 65 -0.01 7.96 -3.76
C LEU A 65 0.14 8.51 -5.18
N LEU A 66 0.89 7.82 -6.04
CA LEU A 66 1.04 8.16 -7.45
C LEU A 66 -0.32 8.21 -8.17
N PHE A 67 -1.18 7.21 -7.95
CA PHE A 67 -2.52 7.17 -8.54
C PHE A 67 -3.40 8.29 -8.00
N ALA A 68 -3.36 8.56 -6.69
CA ALA A 68 -4.15 9.62 -6.07
C ALA A 68 -3.73 11.02 -6.55
N VAL A 69 -2.43 11.28 -6.64
CA VAL A 69 -1.88 12.54 -7.17
C VAL A 69 -2.15 12.66 -8.67
N GLY A 70 -1.96 11.58 -9.42
CA GLY A 70 -2.29 11.54 -10.85
C GLY A 70 -3.76 11.86 -11.11
N ALA A 71 -4.67 11.31 -10.30
CA ALA A 71 -6.10 11.61 -10.37
C ALA A 71 -6.42 13.08 -10.02
N LEU A 72 -5.69 13.65 -9.04
CA LEU A 72 -5.84 15.05 -8.65
C LEU A 72 -5.40 15.98 -9.79
N LEU A 73 -4.24 15.74 -10.39
CA LEU A 73 -3.69 16.52 -11.50
C LEU A 73 -4.53 16.37 -12.78
N GLY A 74 -5.04 15.17 -13.06
CA GLY A 74 -5.91 14.90 -14.20
C GLY A 74 -7.21 15.71 -14.18
N ASN A 75 -7.63 16.19 -13.02
CA ASN A 75 -8.82 17.03 -12.88
C ASN A 75 -8.61 18.47 -13.38
N SER A 76 -7.38 18.95 -13.48
CA SER A 76 -7.04 20.35 -13.80
C SER A 76 -6.64 20.59 -15.26
N GLY A 77 -6.42 19.54 -16.07
CA GLY A 77 -5.77 19.67 -17.37
C GLY A 77 -6.60 19.24 -18.57
N SER A 78 -5.98 19.26 -19.69
CA SER A 78 -6.28 18.83 -21.05
C SER A 78 -7.58 18.02 -21.27
N GLU A 79 -8.28 18.29 -22.34
CA GLU A 79 -9.46 17.54 -22.84
C GLU A 79 -9.15 16.09 -23.24
N ASN A 80 -7.86 15.72 -23.28
CA ASN A 80 -7.42 14.40 -23.73
C ASN A 80 -7.65 13.32 -22.65
N ASN A 81 -8.50 12.35 -22.97
CA ASN A 81 -8.85 11.22 -22.10
C ASN A 81 -7.77 10.15 -21.98
N THR A 82 -6.76 10.16 -22.84
CA THR A 82 -5.77 9.08 -22.94
C THR A 82 -4.98 8.90 -21.64
N LYS A 83 -4.63 10.01 -20.98
CA LYS A 83 -3.87 9.97 -19.72
C LYS A 83 -4.67 9.31 -18.58
N GLU A 84 -5.95 9.66 -18.45
CA GLU A 84 -6.84 9.07 -17.46
C GLU A 84 -7.09 7.58 -17.76
N LEU A 85 -7.23 7.22 -19.02
CA LEU A 85 -7.40 5.82 -19.42
C LEU A 85 -6.15 5.01 -19.06
N ILE A 86 -4.96 5.51 -19.39
CA ILE A 86 -3.70 4.85 -19.04
C ILE A 86 -3.59 4.70 -17.52
N LEU A 87 -3.83 5.77 -16.76
CA LEU A 87 -3.75 5.73 -15.30
C LEU A 87 -4.76 4.74 -14.72
N LEU A 88 -5.98 4.67 -15.26
CA LEU A 88 -7.01 3.73 -14.84
C LEU A 88 -6.58 2.28 -15.10
N VAL A 89 -6.07 1.99 -16.30
CA VAL A 89 -5.60 0.65 -16.68
C VAL A 89 -4.49 0.19 -15.75
N PHE A 90 -3.48 1.04 -15.52
CA PHE A 90 -2.38 0.71 -14.60
C PHE A 90 -2.87 0.49 -13.16
N ALA A 91 -3.78 1.35 -12.67
CA ALA A 91 -4.31 1.21 -11.32
C ALA A 91 -5.13 -0.09 -11.15
N VAL A 92 -5.92 -0.48 -12.16
CA VAL A 92 -6.68 -1.75 -12.14
C VAL A 92 -5.72 -2.95 -12.20
N ILE A 93 -4.73 -2.92 -13.10
CA ILE A 93 -3.72 -3.99 -13.19
C ILE A 93 -2.99 -4.14 -11.84
N PHE A 94 -2.57 -3.04 -11.24
CA PHE A 94 -1.92 -3.05 -9.92
C PHE A 94 -2.82 -3.67 -8.84
N GLN A 95 -4.11 -3.30 -8.80
CA GLN A 95 -5.07 -3.88 -7.87
C GLN A 95 -5.22 -5.40 -8.03
N CYS A 96 -5.18 -5.91 -9.26
CA CYS A 96 -5.31 -7.34 -9.53
C CYS A 96 -4.02 -8.12 -9.22
N LEU A 97 -2.86 -7.54 -9.56
CA LEU A 97 -1.57 -8.22 -9.40
C LEU A 97 -1.06 -8.21 -7.95
N LEU A 98 -1.34 -7.15 -7.20
CA LEU A 98 -0.82 -6.99 -5.83
C LEU A 98 -1.19 -8.14 -4.89
N PRO A 99 -2.46 -8.61 -4.79
CA PRO A 99 -2.81 -9.75 -3.96
C PRO A 99 -2.10 -11.03 -4.38
N VAL A 100 -1.95 -11.25 -5.69
CA VAL A 100 -1.25 -12.44 -6.22
C VAL A 100 0.23 -12.41 -5.84
N CYS A 101 0.90 -11.28 -6.06
CA CYS A 101 2.30 -11.11 -5.68
C CYS A 101 2.51 -11.25 -4.17
N ASN A 102 1.61 -10.69 -3.36
CA ASN A 102 1.67 -10.78 -1.90
C ASN A 102 1.50 -12.22 -1.40
N THR A 103 0.61 -12.99 -2.03
CA THR A 103 0.38 -14.39 -1.66
C THR A 103 1.56 -15.27 -2.03
N LEU A 104 2.04 -15.16 -3.27
CA LEU A 104 3.17 -15.96 -3.75
C LEU A 104 4.48 -15.57 -3.05
N GLY A 105 4.75 -14.27 -2.95
CA GLY A 105 5.93 -13.75 -2.26
C GLY A 105 5.94 -14.14 -0.79
N GLY A 106 4.80 -13.95 -0.09
CA GLY A 106 4.69 -14.29 1.32
C GLY A 106 4.88 -15.77 1.62
N SER A 107 4.44 -16.66 0.75
CA SER A 107 4.69 -18.11 0.90
C SER A 107 6.16 -18.43 0.75
N TYR A 108 6.83 -17.86 -0.24
CA TYR A 108 8.27 -18.03 -0.47
C TYR A 108 9.10 -17.48 0.70
N GLU A 109 8.82 -16.26 1.13
CA GLU A 109 9.50 -15.61 2.27
C GLU A 109 9.37 -16.43 3.55
N THR A 110 8.19 -16.95 3.84
CA THR A 110 7.94 -17.81 5.02
C THR A 110 8.87 -19.02 5.02
N VAL A 111 9.01 -19.70 3.87
CA VAL A 111 9.91 -20.87 3.75
C VAL A 111 11.37 -20.47 3.90
N VAL A 112 11.80 -19.38 3.29
CA VAL A 112 13.17 -18.88 3.37
C VAL A 112 13.52 -18.47 4.80
N ILE A 113 12.64 -17.71 5.47
CA ILE A 113 12.86 -17.25 6.84
C ILE A 113 12.94 -18.43 7.80
N ALA A 114 12.00 -19.38 7.71
CA ALA A 114 12.00 -20.55 8.56
C ALA A 114 13.30 -21.37 8.43
N ARG A 115 13.79 -21.55 7.20
CA ARG A 115 14.99 -22.33 6.92
C ARG A 115 16.28 -21.61 7.32
N ARG A 116 16.36 -20.30 7.10
CA ARG A 116 17.61 -19.54 7.25
C ARG A 116 17.77 -18.94 8.64
N TYR A 117 16.68 -18.48 9.26
CA TYR A 117 16.70 -17.73 10.52
C TYR A 117 16.01 -18.42 11.68
N GLY A 118 15.27 -19.50 11.43
CA GLY A 118 14.62 -20.31 12.47
C GLY A 118 13.20 -19.86 12.83
N ALA A 119 12.59 -20.61 13.76
CA ALA A 119 11.18 -20.45 14.12
C ALA A 119 10.88 -19.14 14.85
N ALA A 120 11.80 -18.63 15.67
CA ALA A 120 11.60 -17.36 16.40
C ALA A 120 11.52 -16.18 15.46
N SER A 121 12.43 -16.09 14.47
CA SER A 121 12.40 -15.05 13.45
C SER A 121 11.17 -15.15 12.55
N LEU A 122 10.69 -16.36 12.27
CA LEU A 122 9.45 -16.57 11.53
C LEU A 122 8.23 -16.06 12.31
N ALA A 123 8.17 -16.30 13.62
CA ALA A 123 7.09 -15.79 14.47
C ALA A 123 7.07 -14.26 14.50
N ALA A 124 8.23 -13.65 14.68
CA ALA A 124 8.38 -12.18 14.65
C ALA A 124 8.00 -11.58 13.30
N TYR A 125 8.46 -12.18 12.19
CA TYR A 125 8.06 -11.77 10.84
C TYR A 125 6.55 -11.86 10.63
N SER A 126 5.94 -12.97 11.04
CA SER A 126 4.49 -13.19 10.87
C SER A 126 3.67 -12.19 11.69
N ALA A 127 4.08 -11.89 12.92
CA ALA A 127 3.44 -10.90 13.77
C ALA A 127 3.50 -9.49 13.13
N MET A 128 4.68 -9.10 12.64
CA MET A 128 4.88 -7.82 11.95
C MET A 128 4.03 -7.73 10.69
N LYS A 129 4.03 -8.79 9.87
CA LYS A 129 3.23 -8.88 8.64
C LYS A 129 1.73 -8.75 8.92
N ASN A 130 1.23 -9.35 9.99
CA ASN A 130 -0.16 -9.23 10.39
C ASN A 130 -0.54 -7.80 10.80
N LEU A 131 0.31 -7.12 11.57
CA LEU A 131 0.09 -5.71 11.93
C LEU A 131 0.09 -4.79 10.71
N LEU A 132 1.03 -4.98 9.80
CA LEU A 132 1.07 -4.24 8.54
C LEU A 132 -0.15 -4.53 7.67
N GLY A 133 -0.65 -5.77 7.70
CA GLY A 133 -1.88 -6.17 7.02
C GLY A 133 -3.11 -5.43 7.55
N LEU A 134 -3.21 -5.26 8.87
CA LEU A 134 -4.28 -4.46 9.48
C LEU A 134 -4.18 -2.98 9.06
N ALA A 135 -2.99 -2.39 9.10
CA ALA A 135 -2.77 -1.04 8.59
C ALA A 135 -3.10 -0.93 7.09
N GLY A 136 -2.86 -1.99 6.33
CA GLY A 136 -3.12 -2.10 4.89
C GLY A 136 -4.58 -1.91 4.48
N ILE A 137 -5.53 -2.02 5.42
CA ILE A 137 -6.94 -1.69 5.17
C ILE A 137 -7.08 -0.23 4.74
N LEU A 138 -6.34 0.70 5.38
CA LEU A 138 -6.34 2.11 4.99
C LEU A 138 -5.84 2.30 3.56
N LEU A 139 -4.79 1.59 3.19
CA LEU A 139 -4.23 1.66 1.85
C LEU A 139 -5.20 1.11 0.80
N THR A 140 -5.93 0.05 1.11
CA THR A 140 -6.97 -0.52 0.24
C THR A 140 -8.10 0.49 0.00
N ILE A 141 -8.57 1.16 1.06
CA ILE A 141 -9.59 2.20 0.94
C ILE A 141 -9.05 3.40 0.13
N ALA A 142 -7.82 3.83 0.40
CA ALA A 142 -7.17 4.91 -0.33
C ALA A 142 -7.08 4.61 -1.83
N ASN A 143 -6.69 3.39 -2.18
CA ASN A 143 -6.60 2.96 -3.57
C ASN A 143 -7.98 2.92 -4.26
N ALA A 144 -9.01 2.41 -3.58
CA ALA A 144 -10.39 2.45 -4.09
C ALA A 144 -10.87 3.88 -4.36
N MET A 145 -10.55 4.81 -3.46
CA MET A 145 -10.88 6.23 -3.65
C MET A 145 -10.12 6.85 -4.82
N ALA A 146 -8.84 6.54 -4.98
CA ALA A 146 -8.05 6.99 -6.13
C ALA A 146 -8.65 6.48 -7.44
N LEU A 147 -8.99 5.19 -7.52
CA LEU A 147 -9.66 4.58 -8.68
C LEU A 147 -11.00 5.24 -9.01
N LEU A 148 -11.83 5.50 -8.01
CA LEU A 148 -13.11 6.19 -8.19
C LEU A 148 -12.89 7.59 -8.79
N GLN A 149 -11.90 8.34 -8.29
CA GLN A 149 -11.60 9.67 -8.83
C GLN A 149 -11.11 9.62 -10.27
N ILE A 150 -10.24 8.66 -10.61
CA ILE A 150 -9.76 8.46 -11.99
C ILE A 150 -10.94 8.13 -12.91
N GLY A 151 -11.84 7.22 -12.49
CA GLY A 151 -13.02 6.85 -13.25
C GLY A 151 -13.98 8.03 -13.48
N ILE A 152 -14.19 8.87 -12.45
CA ILE A 152 -15.01 10.08 -12.56
C ILE A 152 -14.37 11.09 -13.55
N ASN A 153 -13.07 11.28 -13.48
CA ASN A 153 -12.35 12.16 -14.38
C ASN A 153 -12.47 11.68 -15.83
N TYR A 154 -12.27 10.40 -16.06
CA TYR A 154 -12.42 9.77 -17.38
C TYR A 154 -13.84 9.94 -17.94
N GLY A 155 -14.87 9.61 -17.14
CA GLY A 155 -16.26 9.71 -17.56
C GLY A 155 -16.70 11.15 -17.89
N ARG A 156 -16.17 12.16 -17.17
CA ARG A 156 -16.43 13.57 -17.47
C ARG A 156 -15.83 14.01 -18.80
N LYS A 157 -14.57 13.67 -19.03
CA LYS A 157 -13.88 14.06 -20.28
C LYS A 157 -14.52 13.41 -21.51
N LYS A 158 -14.98 12.15 -21.38
CA LYS A 158 -15.70 11.45 -22.45
C LYS A 158 -17.04 12.10 -22.80
N LYS A 159 -17.73 12.73 -21.82
CA LYS A 159 -18.99 13.45 -22.10
C LYS A 159 -18.82 14.81 -22.77
N ASN A 160 -17.63 15.37 -22.67
CA ASN A 160 -17.32 16.70 -23.25
C ASN A 160 -16.67 16.60 -24.65
N GLN A 161 -16.44 15.39 -25.15
CA GLN A 161 -16.03 15.06 -26.52
C GLN A 161 -17.26 14.70 -27.36
#